data_fccd2acacb99d2ffa7cf8068f79a7910
#
_entry.id   fccd2acacb99d2ffa7cf8068f79a7910
#
_cell.length_a   1.000
_cell.length_b   1.000
_cell.length_c   1.000
_cell.angle_alpha   90.00
_cell.angle_beta   90.00
_cell.angle_gamma   90.00
#
_symmetry.space_group_name_H-M   'P 1'
#
loop_
_entity.id
_entity.type
_entity.pdbx_description
1 polymer ?
#
loop_
_entity_poly.entity_id
_entity_poly.type
_entity_poly.pdbx_seq_one_letter_code
_entity_poly.pdbx_strand_id
1 'polypeptide(L)'
;MQDEQFTDNVAQSRYELSLGGEVMAFASYRIDDADGNVVLITHTEVTGPEGQGLGSRLARRLLDEIRQRGQGVVPRCGFIAGWIDKHPEYADLVRPG
;
A
#
# COMPACT_ATOMS: atom_id res chain seq x y z
N MET A 1 -24.09 3.14 -4.59
CA MET A 1 -22.77 3.62 -4.19
C MET A 1 -21.98 2.45 -3.62
N GLN A 2 -20.78 2.23 -4.13
CA GLN A 2 -19.96 1.13 -3.66
C GLN A 2 -19.18 1.55 -2.42
N ASP A 3 -19.16 0.67 -1.42
CA ASP A 3 -18.37 0.91 -0.22
C ASP A 3 -16.91 0.62 -0.48
N GLU A 4 -16.06 1.59 -0.24
CA GLU A 4 -14.61 1.39 -0.30
C GLU A 4 -14.13 0.90 1.06
N GLN A 5 -13.40 -0.22 1.05
CA GLN A 5 -12.79 -0.76 2.26
C GLN A 5 -11.32 -1.01 2.02
N PHE A 6 -10.53 -0.70 3.03
CA PHE A 6 -9.11 -0.99 3.04
C PHE A 6 -8.84 -2.03 4.11
N THR A 7 -8.10 -3.08 3.75
CA THR A 7 -7.81 -4.18 4.66
C THR A 7 -6.33 -4.52 4.59
N ASP A 8 -5.72 -4.71 5.75
CA ASP A 8 -4.41 -5.35 5.83
C ASP A 8 -4.67 -6.85 5.97
N ASN A 9 -4.58 -7.57 4.87
CA ASN A 9 -4.80 -9.02 4.86
C ASN A 9 -3.51 -9.71 5.30
N VAL A 10 -3.34 -9.86 6.61
CA VAL A 10 -2.11 -10.38 7.19
C VAL A 10 -1.88 -11.83 6.75
N ALA A 11 -2.94 -12.61 6.63
CA ALA A 11 -2.82 -14.02 6.24
C ALA A 11 -2.18 -14.18 4.86
N GLN A 12 -2.42 -13.23 3.96
CA GLN A 12 -1.86 -13.26 2.61
C GLN A 12 -0.75 -12.24 2.40
N SER A 13 -0.40 -11.49 3.43
CA SER A 13 0.67 -10.48 3.38
C SER A 13 0.42 -9.47 2.28
N ARG A 14 -0.77 -8.87 2.28
CA ARG A 14 -1.07 -7.83 1.29
C ARG A 14 -2.10 -6.85 1.82
N TYR A 15 -1.96 -5.59 1.39
CA TYR A 15 -2.97 -4.56 1.60
C TYR A 15 -3.96 -4.63 0.45
N GLU A 16 -5.26 -4.55 0.76
CA GLU A 16 -6.32 -4.71 -0.23
C GLU A 16 -7.24 -3.51 -0.20
N LEU A 17 -7.60 -3.03 -1.38
CA LEU A 17 -8.65 -2.03 -1.55
C LEU A 17 -9.83 -2.71 -2.22
N SER A 18 -10.97 -2.72 -1.53
CA SER A 18 -12.16 -3.38 -2.01
C SER A 18 -13.26 -2.37 -2.29
N LEU A 19 -14.06 -2.64 -3.29
CA LEU A 19 -15.27 -1.89 -3.59
C LEU A 19 -16.42 -2.87 -3.67
N GLY A 20 -17.46 -2.63 -2.86
CA GLY A 20 -18.62 -3.51 -2.85
C GLY A 20 -18.31 -4.94 -2.48
N GLY A 21 -17.28 -5.15 -1.65
CA GLY A 21 -16.89 -6.47 -1.22
C GLY A 21 -15.92 -7.21 -2.16
N GLU A 22 -15.54 -6.58 -3.26
CA GLU A 22 -14.64 -7.19 -4.23
C GLU A 22 -13.29 -6.47 -4.23
N VAL A 23 -12.19 -7.23 -4.14
CA VAL A 23 -10.84 -6.64 -4.18
C VAL A 23 -10.56 -6.08 -5.56
N MET A 24 -10.29 -4.79 -5.62
CA MET A 24 -10.03 -4.06 -6.87
C MET A 24 -8.57 -3.66 -7.03
N ALA A 25 -7.80 -3.69 -5.96
CA ALA A 25 -6.37 -3.40 -6.01
C ALA A 25 -5.72 -3.99 -4.77
N PHE A 26 -4.48 -4.44 -4.92
CA PHE A 26 -3.74 -4.92 -3.75
C PHE A 26 -2.25 -4.66 -3.91
N ALA A 27 -1.56 -4.62 -2.77
CA ALA A 27 -0.11 -4.49 -2.72
C ALA A 27 0.43 -5.55 -1.79
N SER A 28 1.28 -6.42 -2.33
CA SER A 28 1.94 -7.47 -1.54
C SER A 28 3.10 -6.87 -0.77
N TYR A 29 3.33 -7.37 0.45
CA TYR A 29 4.39 -6.85 1.28
C TYR A 29 5.06 -7.96 2.09
N ARG A 30 6.22 -7.61 2.65
CA ARG A 30 6.93 -8.41 3.65
C ARG A 30 7.33 -7.50 4.78
N ILE A 31 7.43 -8.07 5.97
CA ILE A 31 7.95 -7.35 7.13
C ILE A 31 9.43 -7.72 7.25
N ASP A 32 10.30 -6.74 7.17
CA ASP A 32 11.74 -6.97 7.07
C ASP A 32 12.50 -6.70 8.36
N ASP A 33 11.83 -6.17 9.36
CA ASP A 33 12.46 -5.81 10.62
C ASP A 33 11.95 -6.76 11.70
N ALA A 34 12.85 -7.25 12.56
CA ALA A 34 12.48 -8.17 13.65
C ALA A 34 11.39 -7.57 14.56
N ASP A 35 11.35 -6.25 14.67
CA ASP A 35 10.34 -5.55 15.48
C ASP A 35 9.06 -5.26 14.72
N GLY A 36 8.99 -5.64 13.44
CA GLY A 36 7.83 -5.38 12.61
C GLY A 36 7.69 -3.94 12.17
N ASN A 37 8.78 -3.17 12.16
CA ASN A 37 8.73 -1.73 11.95
C ASN A 37 9.01 -1.29 10.51
N VAL A 38 9.37 -2.20 9.62
CA VAL A 38 9.66 -1.87 8.22
C VAL A 38 8.85 -2.77 7.31
N VAL A 39 8.09 -2.16 6.43
CA VAL A 39 7.24 -2.87 5.46
C VAL A 39 7.89 -2.76 4.09
N LEU A 40 8.19 -3.90 3.47
CA LEU A 40 8.66 -3.95 2.08
C LEU A 40 7.48 -4.16 1.16
N ILE A 41 7.17 -3.18 0.33
CA ILE A 41 6.13 -3.34 -0.68
C ILE A 41 6.77 -3.94 -1.92
N THR A 42 6.37 -5.16 -2.29
CA THR A 42 7.05 -5.91 -3.34
C THR A 42 6.31 -5.93 -4.67
N HIS A 43 4.99 -5.75 -4.66
CA HIS A 43 4.19 -5.85 -5.88
C HIS A 43 2.86 -5.15 -5.68
N THR A 44 2.41 -4.42 -6.69
CA THR A 44 1.10 -3.77 -6.68
C THR A 44 0.34 -4.17 -7.94
N GLU A 45 -0.94 -4.48 -7.77
CA GLU A 45 -1.77 -4.87 -8.89
C GLU A 45 -3.14 -4.22 -8.76
N VAL A 46 -3.66 -3.71 -9.86
CA VAL A 46 -5.01 -3.16 -9.93
C VAL A 46 -5.83 -4.09 -10.82
N THR A 47 -6.88 -4.69 -10.26
CA THR A 47 -7.73 -5.63 -10.96
C THR A 47 -9.08 -5.03 -11.35
N GLY A 48 -9.38 -3.83 -10.82
CA GLY A 48 -10.62 -3.13 -11.15
C GLY A 48 -10.51 -2.30 -12.40
N PRO A 49 -11.57 -1.56 -12.73
CA PRO A 49 -11.61 -0.76 -13.95
C PRO A 49 -10.54 0.31 -13.99
N GLU A 50 -9.98 0.54 -15.18
CA GLU A 50 -9.01 1.62 -15.37
C GLU A 50 -9.68 2.99 -15.26
N GLY A 51 -8.87 4.00 -14.94
CA GLY A 51 -9.33 5.38 -14.93
C GLY A 51 -10.04 5.80 -13.66
N GLN A 52 -10.10 4.94 -12.64
CA GLN A 52 -10.76 5.27 -11.39
C GLN A 52 -9.80 5.62 -10.26
N GLY A 53 -8.49 5.65 -10.54
CA GLY A 53 -7.50 6.01 -9.54
C GLY A 53 -7.35 5.00 -8.42
N LEU A 54 -7.66 3.73 -8.69
CA LEU A 54 -7.64 2.69 -7.66
C LEU A 54 -6.26 2.47 -7.08
N GLY A 55 -5.23 2.47 -7.93
CA GLY A 55 -3.87 2.29 -7.46
C GLY A 55 -3.42 3.43 -6.56
N SER A 56 -3.77 4.66 -6.93
CA SER A 56 -3.44 5.83 -6.13
C SER A 56 -4.16 5.81 -4.79
N ARG A 57 -5.42 5.41 -4.78
CA ARG A 57 -6.19 5.31 -3.54
C ARG A 57 -5.62 4.22 -2.63
N LEU A 58 -5.23 3.08 -3.22
CA LEU A 58 -4.56 2.03 -2.45
C LEU A 58 -3.26 2.55 -1.85
N ALA A 59 -2.44 3.23 -2.65
CA ALA A 59 -1.16 3.74 -2.18
C ALA A 59 -1.34 4.69 -0.99
N ARG A 60 -2.29 5.61 -1.08
CA ARG A 60 -2.56 6.55 0.01
C ARG A 60 -3.01 5.82 1.27
N ARG A 61 -3.92 4.86 1.12
CA ARG A 61 -4.45 4.12 2.27
C ARG A 61 -3.38 3.28 2.95
N LEU A 62 -2.55 2.58 2.17
CA LEU A 62 -1.52 1.74 2.78
C LEU A 62 -0.43 2.58 3.44
N LEU A 63 -0.05 3.71 2.87
CA LEU A 63 0.96 4.56 3.47
C LEU A 63 0.44 5.24 4.73
N ASP A 64 -0.84 5.64 4.75
CA ASP A 64 -1.45 6.16 5.96
C ASP A 64 -1.49 5.10 7.07
N GLU A 65 -1.77 3.86 6.72
CA GLU A 65 -1.76 2.76 7.69
C GLU A 65 -0.35 2.55 8.26
N ILE A 66 0.66 2.55 7.40
CA ILE A 66 2.05 2.42 7.80
C ILE A 66 2.42 3.56 8.77
N ARG A 67 2.00 4.78 8.45
CA ARG A 67 2.27 5.94 9.32
C ARG A 67 1.59 5.78 10.69
N GLN A 68 0.34 5.36 10.69
CA GLN A 68 -0.41 5.21 11.95
C GLN A 68 0.22 4.15 12.85
N ARG A 69 0.83 3.13 12.27
CA ARG A 69 1.48 2.07 13.04
C ARG A 69 2.91 2.41 13.44
N GLY A 70 3.40 3.59 13.07
CA GLY A 70 4.77 3.98 13.40
C GLY A 70 5.82 3.21 12.64
N GLN A 71 5.46 2.66 11.47
CA GLN A 71 6.35 1.87 10.64
C GLN A 71 7.02 2.72 9.57
N GLY A 72 8.10 2.19 8.97
CA GLY A 72 8.69 2.73 7.76
C GLY A 72 8.37 1.84 6.57
N VAL A 73 8.70 2.31 5.38
CA VAL A 73 8.42 1.58 4.14
C VAL A 73 9.66 1.52 3.26
N VAL A 74 9.88 0.36 2.64
CA VAL A 74 10.85 0.20 1.56
C VAL A 74 10.04 -0.13 0.30
N PRO A 75 9.89 0.85 -0.62
CA PRO A 75 9.05 0.63 -1.81
C PRO A 75 9.86 -0.05 -2.91
N ARG A 76 9.86 -1.36 -2.92
CA ARG A 76 10.52 -2.13 -3.96
C ARG A 76 9.69 -2.27 -5.23
N CYS A 77 8.44 -1.86 -5.15
CA CYS A 77 7.54 -1.82 -6.29
C CYS A 77 7.64 -0.46 -6.96
N GLY A 78 7.87 -0.44 -8.27
CA GLY A 78 8.04 0.81 -9.00
C GLY A 78 6.82 1.72 -8.92
N PHE A 79 5.62 1.15 -8.84
CA PHE A 79 4.41 1.96 -8.72
C PHE A 79 4.41 2.77 -7.42
N ILE A 80 4.66 2.10 -6.29
CA ILE A 80 4.64 2.78 -5.00
C ILE A 80 5.80 3.77 -4.90
N ALA A 81 6.99 3.40 -5.36
CA ALA A 81 8.13 4.30 -5.35
C ALA A 81 7.84 5.58 -6.14
N GLY A 82 7.30 5.43 -7.35
CA GLY A 82 6.94 6.59 -8.17
C GLY A 82 5.81 7.40 -7.59
N TRP A 83 4.86 6.74 -6.93
CA TRP A 83 3.77 7.44 -6.28
C TRP A 83 4.29 8.33 -5.15
N ILE A 84 5.21 7.82 -4.33
CA ILE A 84 5.82 8.60 -3.23
C ILE A 84 6.60 9.79 -3.79
N ASP A 85 7.30 9.62 -4.91
CA ASP A 85 8.02 10.73 -5.54
C ASP A 85 7.09 11.89 -5.88
N LYS A 86 5.85 11.59 -6.23
CA LYS A 86 4.85 12.61 -6.56
C LYS A 86 4.06 13.09 -5.35
N HIS A 87 4.26 12.48 -4.21
CA HIS A 87 3.54 12.80 -2.97
C HIS A 87 4.57 12.91 -1.83
N PRO A 88 5.38 13.99 -1.84
CA PRO A 88 6.50 14.12 -0.90
C PRO A 88 6.10 14.14 0.57
N GLU A 89 4.83 14.34 0.87
CA GLU A 89 4.34 14.26 2.25
C GLU A 89 4.53 12.87 2.86
N TYR A 90 4.82 11.85 2.04
CA TYR A 90 5.08 10.48 2.50
C TYR A 90 6.57 10.11 2.44
N ALA A 91 7.43 11.02 1.98
CA ALA A 91 8.85 10.71 1.83
C ALA A 91 9.52 10.37 3.16
N ASP A 92 9.02 10.91 4.26
CA ASP A 92 9.58 10.65 5.59
C ASP A 92 9.37 9.21 6.05
N LEU A 93 8.48 8.47 5.41
CA LEU A 93 8.26 7.05 5.74
C LEU A 93 9.31 6.14 5.12
N VAL A 94 9.99 6.59 4.06
CA VAL A 94 10.89 5.74 3.31
C VAL A 94 12.13 5.41 4.11
N ARG A 95 12.53 4.14 4.11
CA ARG A 95 13.73 3.64 4.77
C ARG A 95 14.67 3.04 3.73
N PRO A 96 15.99 3.08 3.97
CA PRO A 96 16.94 2.42 3.08
C PRO A 96 16.74 0.90 3.16
N GLY A 97 16.87 0.24 2.01
CA GLY A 97 16.66 -1.20 2.00
C GLY A 97 17.29 -1.93 0.84
#